data_658648a60f69a9e0ba9f1bf4ef0bd33a
#
_entry.id   658648a60f69a9e0ba9f1bf4ef0bd33a
#
_cell.length_a   1.000
_cell.length_b   1.000
_cell.length_c   1.000
_cell.angle_alpha   90.00
_cell.angle_beta   90.00
_cell.angle_gamma   90.00
#
_symmetry.space_group_name_H-M   'P 1'
#
loop_
_entity.id
_entity.type
_entity.pdbx_description
1 polymer ?
#
loop_
_entity_poly.entity_id
_entity_poly.type
_entity_poly.pdbx_seq_one_letter_code
_entity_poly.pdbx_strand_id
1 'polypeptide(L)'
;ASAIPIATTWEHTPQQIAFNEAGRQALMADPNWNNGDYYERRVPEKGLSVARMIGHITYMSDTSMNEKFGRRTKDGEKPFKFGPKFEIESYLHYRGYDFVKRFDPNSYLYVTRAADYFSVADYKPIGKLLEGIKTRLLVIAFSGDWLYPPYQSQKIVKICRDAGIDAKCRTVRSHYGHDAFLVEFEVQTRLYRRFLKKVKETAFGPEGTPPIVKSFYG
;
A
#
# COMPACT_ATOMS: atom_id res chain seq x y z
N ALA A 1 -0.57 23.36 6.43
CA ALA A 1 -0.35 21.91 6.57
C ALA A 1 0.11 21.31 5.23
N SER A 2 0.73 20.14 5.27
CA SER A 2 1.11 19.37 4.07
C SER A 2 0.95 17.87 4.34
N ALA A 3 0.73 17.09 3.27
CA ALA A 3 0.69 15.64 3.33
C ALA A 3 1.40 15.01 2.13
N ILE A 4 1.96 13.82 2.33
CA ILE A 4 2.68 13.07 1.30
C ILE A 4 2.07 11.67 1.22
N PRO A 5 0.98 11.46 0.47
CA PRO A 5 0.46 10.14 0.15
C PRO A 5 1.44 9.37 -0.75
N ILE A 6 1.75 8.12 -0.40
CA ILE A 6 2.74 7.30 -1.10
C ILE A 6 2.09 5.96 -1.46
N ALA A 7 2.20 5.55 -2.73
CA ALA A 7 1.73 4.26 -3.23
C ALA A 7 0.32 3.92 -2.72
N THR A 8 -0.63 4.82 -2.91
CA THR A 8 -1.99 4.72 -2.36
C THR A 8 -3.06 5.07 -3.37
N THR A 9 -4.30 4.86 -2.99
CA THR A 9 -5.48 5.13 -3.80
C THR A 9 -6.54 5.93 -3.04
N TRP A 10 -7.50 6.43 -3.76
CA TRP A 10 -8.68 7.13 -3.28
C TRP A 10 -9.78 6.17 -2.82
N GLU A 11 -9.84 5.02 -3.48
CA GLU A 11 -10.76 3.91 -3.27
C GLU A 11 -10.16 2.65 -3.87
N HIS A 12 -10.50 1.48 -3.34
CA HIS A 12 -10.05 0.23 -3.96
C HIS A 12 -10.71 0.01 -5.32
N THR A 13 -9.90 -0.40 -6.29
CA THR A 13 -10.39 -0.81 -7.61
C THR A 13 -10.87 -2.27 -7.57
N PRO A 14 -11.64 -2.73 -8.57
CA PRO A 14 -12.02 -4.15 -8.66
C PRO A 14 -10.84 -5.12 -8.57
N GLN A 15 -9.64 -4.76 -9.06
CA GLN A 15 -8.44 -5.59 -8.95
C GLN A 15 -8.00 -5.77 -7.50
N GLN A 16 -7.95 -4.68 -6.71
CA GLN A 16 -7.56 -4.72 -5.30
C GLN A 16 -8.59 -5.49 -4.47
N ILE A 17 -9.88 -5.25 -4.74
CA ILE A 17 -10.99 -5.99 -4.12
C ILE A 17 -10.89 -7.49 -4.43
N ALA A 18 -10.57 -7.85 -5.69
CA ALA A 18 -10.42 -9.25 -6.10
C ALA A 18 -9.27 -9.96 -5.37
N PHE A 19 -8.11 -9.30 -5.21
CA PHE A 19 -7.00 -9.87 -4.43
C PHE A 19 -7.37 -10.05 -2.96
N ASN A 20 -8.01 -9.05 -2.36
CA ASN A 20 -8.48 -9.14 -0.97
C ASN A 20 -9.51 -10.27 -0.82
N GLU A 21 -10.46 -10.38 -1.75
CA GLU A 21 -11.48 -11.43 -1.70
C GLU A 21 -10.87 -12.83 -1.83
N ALA A 22 -9.92 -13.04 -2.75
CA ALA A 22 -9.22 -14.31 -2.87
C ALA A 22 -8.51 -14.70 -1.57
N GLY A 23 -7.86 -13.72 -0.90
CA GLY A 23 -7.23 -13.93 0.40
C GLY A 23 -8.24 -14.26 1.51
N ARG A 24 -9.38 -13.58 1.56
CA ARG A 24 -10.45 -13.85 2.52
C ARG A 24 -11.06 -15.25 2.30
N GLN A 25 -11.29 -15.60 1.05
CA GLN A 25 -11.83 -16.94 0.73
C GLN A 25 -10.85 -18.04 1.11
N ALA A 26 -9.54 -17.87 0.88
CA ALA A 26 -8.53 -18.82 1.32
C ALA A 26 -8.55 -19.02 2.84
N LEU A 27 -8.74 -17.93 3.60
CA LEU A 27 -8.81 -17.98 5.06
C LEU A 27 -10.11 -18.64 5.53
N MET A 28 -11.26 -18.26 4.99
CA MET A 28 -12.57 -18.78 5.38
C MET A 28 -12.77 -20.25 4.98
N ALA A 29 -12.05 -20.72 3.96
CA ALA A 29 -12.04 -22.12 3.55
C ALA A 29 -11.18 -23.01 4.47
N ASP A 30 -10.36 -22.44 5.36
CA ASP A 30 -9.60 -23.22 6.33
C ASP A 30 -10.57 -23.81 7.38
N PRO A 31 -10.60 -25.15 7.56
CA PRO A 31 -11.51 -25.78 8.53
C PRO A 31 -11.37 -25.25 9.96
N ASN A 32 -10.19 -24.77 10.32
CA ASN A 32 -9.94 -24.22 11.65
C ASN A 32 -10.50 -22.80 11.85
N TRP A 33 -10.96 -22.12 10.78
CA TRP A 33 -11.55 -20.78 10.91
C TRP A 33 -12.86 -20.79 11.71
N ASN A 34 -13.65 -21.87 11.60
CA ASN A 34 -14.85 -22.11 12.41
C ASN A 34 -15.78 -20.88 12.51
N ASN A 35 -16.09 -20.24 11.38
CA ASN A 35 -16.90 -19.01 11.30
C ASN A 35 -16.39 -17.84 12.19
N GLY A 36 -15.07 -17.77 12.41
CA GLY A 36 -14.43 -16.76 13.23
C GLY A 36 -14.25 -17.14 14.70
N ASP A 37 -14.80 -18.26 15.14
CA ASP A 37 -14.74 -18.76 16.54
C ASP A 37 -13.62 -19.81 16.70
N TYR A 38 -12.36 -19.36 16.67
CA TYR A 38 -11.16 -20.22 16.76
C TYR A 38 -10.24 -19.88 17.95
N TYR A 39 -10.50 -18.83 18.73
CA TYR A 39 -9.56 -18.30 19.74
C TYR A 39 -9.20 -19.31 20.84
N GLU A 40 -10.11 -20.18 21.23
CA GLU A 40 -9.84 -21.25 22.20
C GLU A 40 -9.56 -22.60 21.52
N ARG A 41 -9.28 -22.59 20.21
CA ARG A 41 -9.11 -23.79 19.38
C ARG A 41 -7.82 -23.69 18.56
N ARG A 42 -7.84 -24.23 17.34
CA ARG A 42 -6.74 -24.12 16.38
C ARG A 42 -6.94 -22.94 15.46
N VAL A 43 -5.91 -22.09 15.36
CA VAL A 43 -5.87 -20.96 14.43
C VAL A 43 -5.91 -21.46 12.98
N PRO A 44 -6.63 -20.80 12.06
CA PRO A 44 -6.66 -21.13 10.63
C PRO A 44 -5.36 -20.70 9.93
N GLU A 45 -4.26 -21.34 10.29
CA GLU A 45 -2.90 -20.99 9.86
C GLU A 45 -2.70 -21.15 8.36
N LYS A 46 -3.27 -22.22 7.78
CA LYS A 46 -3.12 -22.51 6.34
C LYS A 46 -3.80 -21.44 5.50
N GLY A 47 -5.03 -21.10 5.85
CA GLY A 47 -5.80 -20.08 5.15
C GLY A 47 -5.14 -18.70 5.24
N LEU A 48 -4.72 -18.28 6.44
CA LEU A 48 -4.01 -17.01 6.64
C LEU A 48 -2.66 -16.98 5.91
N SER A 49 -1.94 -18.10 5.90
CA SER A 49 -0.68 -18.23 5.15
C SER A 49 -0.89 -18.01 3.65
N VAL A 50 -1.91 -18.65 3.05
CA VAL A 50 -2.24 -18.49 1.62
C VAL A 50 -2.66 -17.04 1.33
N ALA A 51 -3.48 -16.43 2.18
CA ALA A 51 -3.85 -15.02 2.05
C ALA A 51 -2.61 -14.11 2.02
N ARG A 52 -1.62 -14.39 2.86
CA ARG A 52 -0.35 -13.66 2.87
C ARG A 52 0.50 -13.91 1.62
N MET A 53 0.51 -15.13 1.08
CA MET A 53 1.19 -15.44 -0.18
C MET A 53 0.63 -14.58 -1.32
N ILE A 54 -0.69 -14.47 -1.42
CA ILE A 54 -1.37 -13.59 -2.41
C ILE A 54 -0.88 -12.15 -2.25
N GLY A 55 -0.84 -11.64 -1.02
CA GLY A 55 -0.29 -10.30 -0.74
C GLY A 55 1.14 -10.14 -1.25
N HIS A 56 2.03 -11.11 -0.99
CA HIS A 56 3.43 -11.02 -1.46
C HIS A 56 3.56 -11.08 -3.00
N ILE A 57 2.65 -11.75 -3.69
CA ILE A 57 2.59 -11.70 -5.16
C ILE A 57 2.27 -10.28 -5.63
N THR A 58 1.33 -9.60 -4.98
CA THR A 58 0.92 -8.24 -5.39
C THR A 58 1.95 -7.15 -5.03
N TYR A 59 2.83 -7.39 -4.07
CA TYR A 59 3.84 -6.41 -3.63
C TYR A 59 5.04 -6.31 -4.57
N MET A 60 5.33 -7.35 -5.33
CA MET A 60 6.46 -7.41 -6.26
C MET A 60 5.98 -7.25 -7.70
N SER A 61 6.79 -6.62 -8.55
CA SER A 61 6.56 -6.65 -10.00
C SER A 61 7.06 -7.97 -10.60
N ASP A 62 6.61 -8.29 -11.82
CA ASP A 62 7.14 -9.40 -12.61
C ASP A 62 8.67 -9.31 -12.75
N THR A 63 9.18 -8.14 -13.11
CA THR A 63 10.62 -7.89 -13.26
C THR A 63 11.38 -8.20 -11.96
N SER A 64 10.93 -7.67 -10.82
CA SER A 64 11.62 -7.90 -9.56
C SER A 64 11.54 -9.35 -9.08
N MET A 65 10.42 -10.04 -9.35
CA MET A 65 10.32 -11.48 -9.09
C MET A 65 11.31 -12.28 -9.96
N ASN A 66 11.39 -11.94 -11.24
CA ASN A 66 12.26 -12.62 -12.16
C ASN A 66 13.75 -12.40 -11.82
N GLU A 67 14.15 -11.19 -11.50
CA GLU A 67 15.51 -10.87 -11.03
C GLU A 67 15.85 -11.62 -9.74
N LYS A 68 14.93 -11.63 -8.78
CA LYS A 68 15.18 -12.20 -7.45
C LYS A 68 15.19 -13.73 -7.45
N PHE A 69 14.27 -14.37 -8.16
CA PHE A 69 14.07 -15.82 -8.09
C PHE A 69 14.35 -16.54 -9.41
N GLY A 70 14.01 -15.92 -10.55
CA GLY A 70 14.05 -16.57 -11.84
C GLY A 70 13.26 -17.88 -11.83
N ARG A 71 13.80 -18.90 -12.52
CA ARG A 71 13.26 -20.26 -12.49
C ARG A 71 14.16 -21.22 -11.69
N ARG A 72 14.89 -20.68 -10.70
CA ARG A 72 15.81 -21.48 -9.89
C ARG A 72 15.06 -22.44 -8.97
N THR A 73 15.63 -23.63 -8.83
CA THR A 73 15.17 -24.66 -7.90
C THR A 73 16.19 -24.81 -6.76
N LYS A 74 15.72 -25.19 -5.57
CA LYS A 74 16.60 -25.32 -4.40
C LYS A 74 17.73 -26.33 -4.60
N ASP A 75 17.43 -27.47 -5.24
CA ASP A 75 18.32 -28.61 -5.30
C ASP A 75 18.87 -28.85 -6.72
N GLY A 76 18.65 -27.92 -7.67
CA GLY A 76 19.02 -28.10 -9.09
C GLY A 76 18.18 -29.15 -9.83
N GLU A 77 17.42 -29.97 -9.14
CA GLU A 77 16.54 -30.99 -9.68
C GLU A 77 15.12 -30.46 -9.89
N LYS A 78 14.42 -31.03 -10.90
CA LYS A 78 13.02 -30.72 -11.21
C LYS A 78 12.13 -31.96 -11.07
N PRO A 79 12.09 -32.61 -9.90
CA PRO A 79 11.19 -33.73 -9.72
C PRO A 79 9.74 -33.25 -9.78
N PHE A 80 8.90 -33.98 -10.50
CA PHE A 80 7.47 -33.72 -10.55
C PHE A 80 6.80 -34.19 -9.25
N LYS A 81 6.85 -33.30 -8.21
CA LYS A 81 6.25 -33.56 -6.89
C LYS A 81 5.51 -32.32 -6.42
N PHE A 82 4.41 -32.53 -5.68
CA PHE A 82 3.74 -31.44 -4.97
C PHE A 82 4.56 -31.00 -3.74
N GLY A 83 4.88 -29.73 -3.68
CA GLY A 83 5.69 -29.11 -2.62
C GLY A 83 6.64 -28.07 -3.16
N PRO A 84 7.17 -27.17 -2.31
CA PRO A 84 8.00 -26.05 -2.77
C PRO A 84 9.33 -26.52 -3.33
N LYS A 85 9.50 -26.41 -4.65
CA LYS A 85 10.72 -26.74 -5.40
C LYS A 85 11.40 -25.51 -5.97
N PHE A 86 10.64 -24.57 -6.50
CA PHE A 86 11.19 -23.29 -6.94
C PHE A 86 11.48 -22.36 -5.75
N GLU A 87 12.49 -21.52 -5.89
CA GLU A 87 12.85 -20.55 -4.86
C GLU A 87 11.68 -19.62 -4.49
N ILE A 88 10.89 -19.20 -5.48
CA ILE A 88 9.71 -18.37 -5.26
C ILE A 88 8.65 -19.08 -4.40
N GLU A 89 8.41 -20.37 -4.62
CA GLU A 89 7.46 -21.13 -3.80
C GLU A 89 7.94 -21.17 -2.34
N SER A 90 9.20 -21.43 -2.12
CA SER A 90 9.81 -21.44 -0.79
C SER A 90 9.73 -20.08 -0.10
N TYR A 91 9.94 -19.00 -0.85
CA TYR A 91 9.77 -17.63 -0.35
C TYR A 91 8.33 -17.36 0.09
N LEU A 92 7.35 -17.73 -0.74
CA LEU A 92 5.93 -17.54 -0.41
C LEU A 92 5.53 -18.33 0.82
N HIS A 93 5.93 -19.60 0.92
CA HIS A 93 5.68 -20.43 2.11
C HIS A 93 6.30 -19.82 3.38
N TYR A 94 7.56 -19.37 3.30
CA TYR A 94 8.23 -18.71 4.42
C TYR A 94 7.47 -17.45 4.87
N ARG A 95 7.08 -16.60 3.94
CA ARG A 95 6.34 -15.35 4.24
C ARG A 95 4.94 -15.62 4.80
N GLY A 96 4.26 -16.61 4.28
CA GLY A 96 2.98 -17.05 4.82
C GLY A 96 3.11 -17.54 6.26
N TYR A 97 4.04 -18.45 6.51
CA TYR A 97 4.29 -19.00 7.85
C TYR A 97 4.73 -17.94 8.87
N ASP A 98 5.60 -17.03 8.50
CA ASP A 98 6.04 -15.95 9.39
C ASP A 98 4.90 -14.97 9.75
N PHE A 99 3.99 -14.75 8.82
CA PHE A 99 2.84 -13.87 9.05
C PHE A 99 1.84 -14.44 10.07
N VAL A 100 1.60 -15.74 10.00
CA VAL A 100 0.70 -16.46 10.93
C VAL A 100 1.10 -16.27 12.39
N LYS A 101 2.40 -16.18 12.69
CA LYS A 101 2.91 -16.01 14.05
C LYS A 101 2.56 -14.67 14.70
N ARG A 102 2.18 -13.67 13.91
CA ARG A 102 2.07 -12.28 14.37
C ARG A 102 0.79 -11.56 13.96
N PHE A 103 -0.08 -12.21 13.22
CA PHE A 103 -1.29 -11.56 12.72
C PHE A 103 -2.53 -12.41 12.96
N ASP A 104 -3.57 -11.76 13.45
CA ASP A 104 -4.83 -12.42 13.73
C ASP A 104 -5.69 -12.59 12.45
N PRO A 105 -6.21 -13.81 12.17
CA PRO A 105 -7.04 -14.09 11.01
C PRO A 105 -8.30 -13.23 10.89
N ASN A 106 -9.05 -13.04 11.96
CA ASN A 106 -10.26 -12.21 11.94
C ASN A 106 -9.91 -10.74 11.65
N SER A 107 -8.82 -10.23 12.23
CA SER A 107 -8.30 -8.90 11.92
C SER A 107 -7.98 -8.74 10.45
N TYR A 108 -7.41 -9.77 9.79
CA TYR A 108 -7.18 -9.75 8.34
C TYR A 108 -8.48 -9.58 7.56
N LEU A 109 -9.52 -10.34 7.92
CA LEU A 109 -10.83 -10.26 7.27
C LEU A 109 -11.44 -8.85 7.41
N TYR A 110 -11.48 -8.34 8.64
CA TYR A 110 -12.08 -7.02 8.93
C TYR A 110 -11.31 -5.87 8.28
N VAL A 111 -9.99 -5.86 8.39
CA VAL A 111 -9.16 -4.77 7.82
C VAL A 111 -9.26 -4.74 6.30
N THR A 112 -9.15 -5.91 5.63
CA THR A 112 -9.27 -5.97 4.17
C THR A 112 -10.69 -5.63 3.69
N ARG A 113 -11.72 -6.03 4.44
CA ARG A 113 -13.10 -5.67 4.11
C ARG A 113 -13.34 -4.17 4.31
N ALA A 114 -12.86 -3.58 5.39
CA ALA A 114 -12.96 -2.15 5.62
C ALA A 114 -12.26 -1.34 4.52
N ALA A 115 -11.08 -1.78 4.08
CA ALA A 115 -10.36 -1.16 2.97
C ALA A 115 -11.13 -1.24 1.64
N ASP A 116 -11.81 -2.36 1.37
CA ASP A 116 -12.63 -2.52 0.16
C ASP A 116 -13.87 -1.61 0.14
N TYR A 117 -14.48 -1.40 1.31
CA TYR A 117 -15.64 -0.52 1.46
C TYR A 117 -15.26 0.97 1.52
N PHE A 118 -13.99 1.28 1.75
CA PHE A 118 -13.57 2.67 1.84
C PHE A 118 -13.59 3.35 0.48
N SER A 119 -14.42 4.40 0.36
CA SER A 119 -14.37 5.34 -0.75
C SER A 119 -14.53 6.76 -0.21
N VAL A 120 -13.63 7.65 -0.58
CA VAL A 120 -13.76 9.06 -0.17
C VAL A 120 -15.00 9.71 -0.79
N ALA A 121 -15.44 9.22 -1.95
CA ALA A 121 -16.63 9.75 -2.64
C ALA A 121 -17.95 9.46 -1.92
N ASP A 122 -17.99 8.38 -1.10
CA ASP A 122 -19.24 7.94 -0.46
C ASP A 122 -19.70 8.86 0.68
N TYR A 123 -18.79 9.65 1.27
CA TYR A 123 -19.12 10.48 2.44
C TYR A 123 -19.91 11.75 2.08
N LYS A 124 -19.64 12.35 0.92
CA LYS A 124 -20.37 13.51 0.34
C LYS A 124 -19.80 13.84 -1.05
N PRO A 125 -20.47 14.69 -1.84
CA PRO A 125 -19.89 15.17 -3.08
C PRO A 125 -18.45 15.65 -2.89
N ILE A 126 -17.51 15.11 -3.67
CA ILE A 126 -16.05 15.34 -3.55
C ILE A 126 -15.69 16.83 -3.44
N GLY A 127 -16.34 17.69 -4.24
CA GLY A 127 -16.10 19.13 -4.20
C GLY A 127 -16.37 19.75 -2.82
N LYS A 128 -17.47 19.35 -2.16
CA LYS A 128 -17.79 19.79 -0.79
C LYS A 128 -16.86 19.20 0.26
N LEU A 129 -16.41 17.95 0.07
CA LEU A 129 -15.46 17.31 0.97
C LEU A 129 -14.10 18.03 0.99
N LEU A 130 -13.69 18.55 -0.15
CA LEU A 130 -12.39 19.20 -0.33
C LEU A 130 -12.44 20.73 -0.18
N GLU A 131 -13.63 21.30 0.00
CA GLU A 131 -13.82 22.75 0.14
C GLU A 131 -13.05 23.32 1.33
N GLY A 132 -12.34 24.41 1.11
CA GLY A 132 -11.55 25.09 2.15
C GLY A 132 -10.27 24.39 2.60
N ILE A 133 -9.92 23.24 2.03
CA ILE A 133 -8.66 22.55 2.35
C ILE A 133 -7.48 23.34 1.80
N LYS A 134 -6.59 23.78 2.70
CA LYS A 134 -5.36 24.51 2.38
C LYS A 134 -4.10 23.64 2.46
N THR A 135 -4.28 22.32 2.65
CA THR A 135 -3.16 21.36 2.74
C THR A 135 -2.51 21.17 1.39
N ARG A 136 -1.19 21.31 1.31
CA ARG A 136 -0.42 20.99 0.11
C ARG A 136 -0.16 19.49 0.02
N LEU A 137 -0.27 18.93 -1.17
CA LEU A 137 -0.09 17.50 -1.40
C LEU A 137 1.07 17.21 -2.35
N LEU A 138 1.91 16.26 -1.96
CA LEU A 138 2.85 15.57 -2.85
C LEU A 138 2.47 14.09 -2.89
N VAL A 139 1.84 13.64 -3.96
CA VAL A 139 1.50 12.22 -4.13
C VAL A 139 2.62 11.52 -4.86
N ILE A 140 3.13 10.41 -4.33
CA ILE A 140 4.22 9.64 -4.90
C ILE A 140 3.70 8.27 -5.34
N ALA A 141 3.99 7.93 -6.59
CA ALA A 141 3.69 6.63 -7.19
C ALA A 141 4.98 5.99 -7.74
N PHE A 142 4.95 4.70 -8.01
CA PHE A 142 6.07 3.96 -8.58
C PHE A 142 5.66 3.29 -9.89
N SER A 143 6.51 3.37 -10.92
CA SER A 143 6.13 2.93 -12.27
C SER A 143 5.85 1.43 -12.37
N GLY A 144 6.48 0.61 -11.53
CA GLY A 144 6.30 -0.84 -11.49
C GLY A 144 5.21 -1.32 -10.53
N ASP A 145 4.54 -0.40 -9.81
CA ASP A 145 3.47 -0.76 -8.88
C ASP A 145 2.19 -1.12 -9.66
N TRP A 146 1.83 -2.39 -9.61
CA TRP A 146 0.63 -2.90 -10.26
C TRP A 146 -0.53 -3.14 -9.29
N LEU A 147 -0.24 -3.09 -7.97
CA LEU A 147 -1.27 -3.10 -6.93
C LEU A 147 -1.92 -1.72 -6.80
N TYR A 148 -1.11 -0.65 -6.75
CA TYR A 148 -1.53 0.76 -6.77
C TYR A 148 -0.89 1.50 -7.96
N PRO A 149 -1.35 1.23 -9.20
CA PRO A 149 -0.75 1.80 -10.40
C PRO A 149 -0.74 3.32 -10.41
N PRO A 150 0.24 3.96 -11.05
CA PRO A 150 0.41 5.42 -11.03
C PRO A 150 -0.81 6.24 -11.40
N TYR A 151 -1.70 5.72 -12.25
CA TYR A 151 -2.93 6.42 -12.64
C TYR A 151 -3.86 6.71 -11.45
N GLN A 152 -3.85 5.87 -10.40
CA GLN A 152 -4.64 6.09 -9.18
C GLN A 152 -4.14 7.33 -8.42
N SER A 153 -2.82 7.46 -8.26
CA SER A 153 -2.20 8.65 -7.68
C SER A 153 -2.44 9.92 -8.52
N GLN A 154 -2.42 9.78 -9.85
CA GLN A 154 -2.76 10.89 -10.77
C GLN A 154 -4.23 11.29 -10.63
N LYS A 155 -5.15 10.34 -10.44
CA LYS A 155 -6.58 10.61 -10.16
C LYS A 155 -6.75 11.43 -8.90
N ILE A 156 -6.05 11.07 -7.79
CA ILE A 156 -6.06 11.84 -6.53
C ILE A 156 -5.65 13.29 -6.81
N VAL A 157 -4.52 13.49 -7.49
CA VAL A 157 -3.99 14.84 -7.77
C VAL A 157 -4.95 15.64 -8.65
N LYS A 158 -5.55 15.00 -9.66
CA LYS A 158 -6.54 15.66 -10.53
C LYS A 158 -7.73 16.17 -9.71
N ILE A 159 -8.34 15.31 -8.89
CA ILE A 159 -9.49 15.66 -8.06
C ILE A 159 -9.15 16.79 -7.09
N CYS A 160 -7.98 16.72 -6.44
CA CYS A 160 -7.54 17.77 -5.53
C CYS A 160 -7.32 19.11 -6.24
N ARG A 161 -6.73 19.10 -7.43
CA ARG A 161 -6.53 20.32 -8.24
C ARG A 161 -7.85 20.92 -8.72
N ASP A 162 -8.78 20.10 -9.16
CA ASP A 162 -10.11 20.53 -9.58
C ASP A 162 -10.85 21.22 -8.43
N ALA A 163 -10.53 20.88 -7.18
CA ALA A 163 -11.02 21.53 -5.94
C ALA A 163 -10.13 22.69 -5.45
N GLY A 164 -9.14 23.16 -6.23
CA GLY A 164 -8.28 24.28 -5.90
C GLY A 164 -7.13 23.97 -4.92
N ILE A 165 -6.86 22.70 -4.63
CA ILE A 165 -5.79 22.29 -3.71
C ILE A 165 -4.44 22.21 -4.46
N ASP A 166 -3.36 22.77 -3.86
CA ASP A 166 -1.99 22.62 -4.40
C ASP A 166 -1.52 21.17 -4.25
N ALA A 167 -1.75 20.38 -5.29
CA ALA A 167 -1.40 18.96 -5.32
C ALA A 167 -0.47 18.64 -6.50
N LYS A 168 0.53 17.82 -6.26
CA LYS A 168 1.50 17.37 -7.28
C LYS A 168 1.69 15.86 -7.21
N CYS A 169 1.73 15.21 -8.38
CA CYS A 169 2.13 13.81 -8.51
C CYS A 169 3.60 13.71 -8.95
N ARG A 170 4.30 12.73 -8.38
CA ARG A 170 5.63 12.29 -8.84
C ARG A 170 5.63 10.77 -8.98
N THR A 171 5.82 10.30 -10.21
CA THR A 171 6.03 8.88 -10.47
C THR A 171 7.54 8.61 -10.44
N VAL A 172 7.97 7.80 -9.49
CA VAL A 172 9.35 7.31 -9.39
C VAL A 172 9.50 6.12 -10.34
N ARG A 173 10.51 6.15 -11.20
CA ARG A 173 10.83 5.01 -12.06
C ARG A 173 11.48 3.93 -11.20
N SER A 174 10.80 2.80 -11.04
CA SER A 174 11.25 1.66 -10.24
C SER A 174 10.60 0.38 -10.79
N HIS A 175 11.32 -0.72 -10.71
CA HIS A 175 10.85 -2.05 -11.10
C HIS A 175 10.48 -2.94 -9.90
N TYR A 176 10.60 -2.45 -8.67
CA TYR A 176 10.35 -3.24 -7.46
C TYR A 176 8.88 -3.55 -7.16
N GLY A 177 7.93 -2.97 -7.90
CA GLY A 177 6.51 -3.14 -7.64
C GLY A 177 6.02 -2.20 -6.53
N HIS A 178 5.03 -2.66 -5.75
CA HIS A 178 4.49 -1.90 -4.63
C HIS A 178 5.54 -1.68 -3.53
N ASP A 179 6.38 -2.67 -3.24
CA ASP A 179 7.45 -2.56 -2.24
C ASP A 179 8.52 -1.50 -2.58
N ALA A 180 8.45 -0.88 -3.76
CA ALA A 180 9.37 0.20 -4.16
C ALA A 180 9.44 1.33 -3.12
N PHE A 181 8.35 1.64 -2.41
CA PHE A 181 8.37 2.66 -1.36
C PHE A 181 9.25 2.29 -0.16
N LEU A 182 9.54 1.01 0.03
CA LEU A 182 10.44 0.48 1.06
C LEU A 182 11.90 0.38 0.61
N VAL A 183 12.18 0.60 -0.68
CA VAL A 183 13.50 0.36 -1.29
C VAL A 183 14.10 1.63 -1.86
N GLU A 184 13.31 2.47 -2.51
CA GLU A 184 13.74 3.67 -3.24
C GLU A 184 13.98 4.88 -2.30
N PHE A 185 14.79 4.70 -1.24
CA PHE A 185 14.99 5.70 -0.18
C PHE A 185 15.60 7.01 -0.69
N GLU A 186 16.62 6.94 -1.56
CA GLU A 186 17.34 8.13 -1.99
C GLU A 186 16.46 9.06 -2.81
N VAL A 187 15.72 8.51 -3.77
CA VAL A 187 14.82 9.29 -4.62
C VAL A 187 13.71 9.91 -3.79
N GLN A 188 13.10 9.13 -2.92
CA GLN A 188 12.05 9.61 -2.02
C GLN A 188 12.58 10.71 -1.09
N THR A 189 13.75 10.52 -0.48
CA THR A 189 14.37 11.53 0.40
C THR A 189 14.58 12.85 -0.33
N ARG A 190 15.06 12.82 -1.59
CA ARG A 190 15.21 14.05 -2.40
C ARG A 190 13.86 14.74 -2.66
N LEU A 191 12.82 13.96 -2.95
CA LEU A 191 11.47 14.49 -3.18
C LEU A 191 10.89 15.12 -1.91
N TYR A 192 11.01 14.44 -0.76
CA TYR A 192 10.53 14.94 0.54
C TYR A 192 11.24 16.24 0.92
N ARG A 193 12.56 16.26 0.89
CA ARG A 193 13.35 17.46 1.23
C ARG A 193 12.96 18.66 0.38
N ARG A 194 12.83 18.46 -0.95
CA ARG A 194 12.43 19.53 -1.87
C ARG A 194 11.02 20.04 -1.61
N PHE A 195 10.08 19.13 -1.33
CA PHE A 195 8.71 19.49 -1.03
C PHE A 195 8.58 20.23 0.30
N LEU A 196 9.17 19.69 1.37
CA LEU A 196 9.11 20.27 2.71
C LEU A 196 9.83 21.62 2.78
N LYS A 197 10.96 21.78 2.06
CA LYS A 197 11.62 23.10 1.93
C LYS A 197 10.66 24.16 1.38
N LYS A 198 9.95 23.85 0.28
CA LYS A 198 8.97 24.78 -0.29
C LYS A 198 7.79 25.07 0.64
N VAL A 199 7.33 24.06 1.38
CA VAL A 199 6.28 24.25 2.39
C VAL A 199 6.75 25.19 3.48
N LYS A 200 7.99 25.01 3.99
CA LYS A 200 8.61 25.88 4.99
C LYS A 200 8.75 27.31 4.50
N GLU A 201 9.34 27.51 3.33
CA GLU A 201 9.53 28.85 2.72
C GLU A 201 8.20 29.61 2.56
N THR A 202 7.13 28.92 2.21
CA THR A 202 5.81 29.56 2.08
C THR A 202 5.15 29.83 3.43
N ALA A 203 5.38 28.98 4.43
CA ALA A 203 4.77 29.15 5.75
C ALA A 203 5.51 30.17 6.62
N PHE A 204 6.83 30.30 6.46
CA PHE A 204 7.70 31.05 7.38
C PHE A 204 8.60 32.07 6.66
N GLY A 205 8.50 32.25 5.35
CA GLY A 205 9.40 33.05 4.54
C GLY A 205 10.75 32.37 4.26
N PRO A 206 11.61 32.99 3.42
CA PRO A 206 12.88 32.42 2.99
C PRO A 206 13.87 32.13 4.15
N GLU A 207 13.83 32.92 5.21
CA GLU A 207 14.70 32.81 6.38
C GLU A 207 14.16 31.87 7.48
N GLY A 208 12.99 31.27 7.26
CA GLY A 208 12.40 30.28 8.19
C GLY A 208 11.97 30.84 9.55
N THR A 209 11.83 32.17 9.65
CA THR A 209 11.31 32.83 10.85
C THR A 209 9.79 32.64 10.89
N PRO A 210 9.18 32.14 11.99
CA PRO A 210 7.74 32.05 12.09
C PRO A 210 7.15 33.47 11.99
N PRO A 211 5.99 33.67 11.34
CA PRO A 211 5.31 34.94 11.34
C PRO A 211 5.05 35.34 12.79
N ILE A 212 5.42 36.58 13.14
CA ILE A 212 5.13 37.13 14.46
C ILE A 212 3.61 37.05 14.66
N VAL A 213 3.18 36.10 15.49
CA VAL A 213 1.79 36.05 15.94
C VAL A 213 1.61 37.29 16.78
N LYS A 214 0.97 38.31 16.21
CA LYS A 214 0.54 39.47 17.00
C LYS A 214 -0.39 38.90 18.07
N SER A 215 0.04 38.95 19.31
CA SER A 215 -0.75 38.53 20.46
C SER A 215 -2.03 39.41 20.47
N PHE A 216 -3.15 38.76 20.31
CA PHE A 216 -4.46 39.39 20.59
C PHE A 216 -4.69 39.34 22.12
N TYR A 217 -3.90 40.12 22.86
CA TYR A 217 -4.21 40.53 24.21
C TYR A 217 -3.98 42.05 24.24
N GLY A 218 -5.03 42.76 23.94
CA GLY A 218 -5.29 44.14 24.21
C GLY A 218 -6.70 44.24 24.71
#